data_29417e0ddf110ece3b8403221ce0edb2
#
_entry.id   29417e0ddf110ece3b8403221ce0edb2
#
_cell.length_a   1.000
_cell.length_b   1.000
_cell.length_c   1.000
_cell.angle_alpha   90.00
_cell.angle_beta   90.00
_cell.angle_gamma   90.00
#
_symmetry.space_group_name_H-M   'P 1'
#
loop_
_entity.id
_entity.type
_entity.pdbx_description
1 polymer ?
#
loop_
_entity_poly.entity_id
_entity_poly.type
_entity_poly.pdbx_seq_one_letter_code
_entity_poly.pdbx_strand_id
1 'polypeptide(L)'
;MAIEKVREYFKGFGLDGKILELDVSSATVELAAKALNVEGERIAKTLSFRGKDGSAFLVVSAGDAKIDNAKFKHTFLVKAKMLTPDEVLAETGHAVGGVCPFAVPAGVKTYIDSSVYRFETVFPACGSSNSAIELTPDELYKYANAVSRVDVCKLPETKE
;
A
#
# COMPACT_ATOMS: atom_id res chain seq x y z
N MET A 1 -6.56 -17.44 3.90
CA MET A 1 -5.29 -16.68 3.73
C MET A 1 -5.58 -15.38 3.02
N ALA A 2 -4.87 -14.31 3.37
CA ALA A 2 -5.16 -12.99 2.80
C ALA A 2 -4.92 -12.94 1.29
N ILE A 3 -3.87 -13.59 0.78
CA ILE A 3 -3.61 -13.61 -0.67
C ILE A 3 -4.76 -14.25 -1.46
N GLU A 4 -5.42 -15.24 -0.90
CA GLU A 4 -6.56 -15.89 -1.57
C GLU A 4 -7.74 -14.94 -1.71
N LYS A 5 -7.97 -14.11 -0.69
CA LYS A 5 -9.01 -13.07 -0.75
C LYS A 5 -8.68 -12.01 -1.79
N VAL A 6 -7.42 -11.61 -1.87
CA VAL A 6 -6.97 -10.64 -2.88
C VAL A 6 -7.09 -11.23 -4.27
N ARG A 7 -6.69 -12.49 -4.46
CA ARG A 7 -6.81 -13.20 -5.73
C ARG A 7 -8.27 -13.27 -6.18
N GLU A 8 -9.18 -13.64 -5.27
CA GLU A 8 -10.60 -13.71 -5.56
C GLU A 8 -11.17 -12.32 -5.91
N TYR A 9 -10.71 -11.29 -5.21
CA TYR A 9 -11.07 -9.90 -5.50
C TYR A 9 -10.69 -9.52 -6.94
N PHE A 10 -9.43 -9.77 -7.33
CA PHE A 10 -8.96 -9.45 -8.68
C PHE A 10 -9.57 -10.35 -9.75
N LYS A 11 -9.99 -11.56 -9.40
CA LYS A 11 -10.66 -12.46 -10.33
C LYS A 11 -11.93 -11.82 -10.89
N GLY A 12 -12.66 -11.06 -10.08
CA GLY A 12 -13.83 -10.31 -10.51
C GLY A 12 -13.56 -9.29 -11.60
N PHE A 13 -12.29 -8.87 -11.76
CA PHE A 13 -11.85 -7.93 -12.79
C PHE A 13 -11.04 -8.61 -13.90
N GLY A 14 -10.88 -9.93 -13.84
CA GLY A 14 -10.08 -10.66 -14.80
C GLY A 14 -8.58 -10.48 -14.62
N LEU A 15 -8.12 -10.06 -13.45
CA LEU A 15 -6.72 -9.71 -13.17
C LEU A 15 -6.00 -10.69 -12.23
N ASP A 16 -6.66 -11.75 -11.80
CA ASP A 16 -6.07 -12.71 -10.87
C ASP A 16 -4.79 -13.35 -11.43
N GLY A 17 -4.71 -13.57 -12.74
CA GLY A 17 -3.53 -14.11 -13.40
C GLY A 17 -2.35 -13.14 -13.46
N LYS A 18 -2.55 -11.86 -13.13
CA LYS A 18 -1.48 -10.85 -13.09
C LYS A 18 -0.79 -10.77 -11.75
N ILE A 19 -1.33 -11.43 -10.72
CA ILE A 19 -0.69 -11.46 -9.41
C ILE A 19 0.58 -12.30 -9.52
N LEU A 20 1.70 -11.71 -9.10
CA LEU A 20 3.01 -12.35 -9.10
C LEU A 20 3.24 -12.97 -7.73
N GLU A 21 3.45 -14.28 -7.69
CA GLU A 21 3.91 -14.95 -6.48
C GLU A 21 5.41 -15.23 -6.66
N LEU A 22 6.18 -14.78 -5.67
CA LEU A 22 7.64 -14.81 -5.73
C LEU A 22 8.18 -15.98 -4.91
N ASP A 23 9.33 -16.49 -5.34
CA ASP A 23 10.01 -17.61 -4.64
C ASP A 23 10.69 -17.14 -3.35
N VAL A 24 10.85 -15.83 -3.19
CA VAL A 24 11.52 -15.21 -2.04
C VAL A 24 10.62 -14.16 -1.42
N SER A 25 10.96 -13.74 -0.18
CA SER A 25 10.19 -12.73 0.52
C SER A 25 10.24 -11.38 -0.19
N SER A 26 9.11 -10.67 -0.20
CA SER A 26 8.97 -9.29 -0.63
C SER A 26 8.36 -8.43 0.51
N ALA A 27 8.61 -8.82 1.76
CA ALA A 27 7.99 -8.20 2.92
C ALA A 27 8.45 -6.77 3.20
N THR A 28 9.62 -6.36 2.69
CA THR A 28 10.12 -4.99 2.78
C THR A 28 10.28 -4.40 1.39
N VAL A 29 10.40 -3.06 1.31
CA VAL A 29 10.64 -2.38 0.03
C VAL A 29 11.90 -2.92 -0.65
N GLU A 30 12.98 -3.09 0.10
CA GLU A 30 14.24 -3.58 -0.45
C GLU A 30 14.13 -5.01 -0.97
N LEU A 31 13.49 -5.89 -0.23
CA LEU A 31 13.27 -7.27 -0.65
C LEU A 31 12.36 -7.36 -1.87
N ALA A 32 11.28 -6.57 -1.88
CA ALA A 32 10.37 -6.54 -3.02
C ALA A 32 11.04 -6.02 -4.27
N ALA A 33 11.80 -4.93 -4.17
CA ALA A 33 12.53 -4.35 -5.28
C ALA A 33 13.52 -5.35 -5.89
N LYS A 34 14.26 -6.05 -5.03
CA LYS A 34 15.22 -7.06 -5.45
C LYS A 34 14.53 -8.24 -6.13
N ALA A 35 13.46 -8.75 -5.52
CA ALA A 35 12.72 -9.90 -6.05
C ALA A 35 12.07 -9.61 -7.41
N LEU A 36 11.60 -8.38 -7.61
CA LEU A 36 10.94 -7.95 -8.85
C LEU A 36 11.92 -7.35 -9.86
N ASN A 37 13.18 -7.15 -9.46
CA ASN A 37 14.21 -6.52 -10.28
C ASN A 37 13.78 -5.12 -10.76
N VAL A 38 13.27 -4.32 -9.83
CA VAL A 38 12.83 -2.94 -10.07
C VAL A 38 13.45 -2.03 -9.02
N GLU A 39 13.39 -0.72 -9.28
CA GLU A 39 13.83 0.28 -8.33
C GLU A 39 12.88 0.34 -7.12
N GLY A 40 13.42 0.57 -5.92
CA GLY A 40 12.63 0.61 -4.69
C GLY A 40 11.51 1.64 -4.72
N GLU A 41 11.72 2.74 -5.43
CA GLU A 41 10.70 3.79 -5.57
C GLU A 41 9.40 3.28 -6.19
N ARG A 42 9.47 2.26 -7.04
CA ARG A 42 8.31 1.69 -7.73
C ARG A 42 7.50 0.70 -6.88
N ILE A 43 8.01 0.34 -5.71
CA ILE A 43 7.23 -0.45 -4.76
C ILE A 43 6.19 0.46 -4.12
N ALA A 44 4.93 0.07 -4.17
CA ALA A 44 3.86 0.80 -3.52
C ALA A 44 3.61 0.17 -2.15
N LYS A 45 4.10 0.81 -1.10
CA LYS A 45 3.93 0.33 0.27
C LYS A 45 2.65 0.86 0.87
N THR A 46 1.95 0.02 1.64
CA THR A 46 0.71 0.36 2.30
C THR A 46 0.97 0.52 3.79
N LEU A 47 0.71 1.71 4.30
CA LEU A 47 0.89 2.06 5.71
C LEU A 47 -0.49 2.18 6.36
N SER A 48 -0.61 1.72 7.60
CA SER A 48 -1.87 1.69 8.32
C SER A 48 -1.83 2.63 9.52
N PHE A 49 -2.90 3.40 9.71
CA PHE A 49 -2.98 4.42 10.73
C PHE A 49 -4.32 4.41 11.45
N ARG A 50 -4.32 4.99 12.65
CA ARG A 50 -5.54 5.23 13.44
C ARG A 50 -6.03 6.65 13.17
N GLY A 51 -7.27 6.80 12.75
CA GLY A 51 -7.88 8.10 12.47
C GLY A 51 -8.40 8.79 13.71
N LYS A 52 -8.84 10.04 13.53
CA LYS A 52 -9.36 10.88 14.59
C LYS A 52 -10.60 10.27 15.27
N ASP A 53 -11.42 9.58 14.47
CA ASP A 53 -12.64 8.90 14.94
C ASP A 53 -12.39 7.50 15.50
N GLY A 54 -11.12 7.07 15.57
CA GLY A 54 -10.75 5.75 16.04
C GLY A 54 -10.74 4.66 14.97
N SER A 55 -11.20 4.94 13.75
CA SER A 55 -11.20 3.96 12.67
C SER A 55 -9.79 3.80 12.08
N ALA A 56 -9.55 2.63 11.49
CA ALA A 56 -8.31 2.39 10.76
C ALA A 56 -8.41 2.94 9.34
N PHE A 57 -7.29 3.44 8.81
CA PHE A 57 -7.21 3.80 7.40
C PHE A 57 -5.83 3.49 6.85
N LEU A 58 -5.74 3.43 5.53
CA LEU A 58 -4.52 3.06 4.82
C LEU A 58 -4.04 4.22 3.95
N VAL A 59 -2.73 4.39 3.87
CA VAL A 59 -2.08 5.30 2.91
C VAL A 59 -1.10 4.47 2.09
N VAL A 60 -1.26 4.51 0.78
CA VAL A 60 -0.34 3.84 -0.16
C VAL A 60 0.62 4.88 -0.69
N SER A 61 1.92 4.65 -0.51
CA SER A 61 2.96 5.57 -0.92
C SER A 61 4.07 4.83 -1.67
N ALA A 62 4.89 5.59 -2.41
CA ALA A 62 6.05 5.01 -3.09
C ALA A 62 7.10 4.54 -2.08
N GLY A 63 7.90 3.55 -2.47
CA GLY A 63 8.85 2.91 -1.58
C GLY A 63 9.91 3.83 -0.99
N ASP A 64 10.26 4.91 -1.70
CA ASP A 64 11.25 5.89 -1.24
C ASP A 64 10.63 7.04 -0.43
N ALA A 65 9.32 7.14 -0.40
CA ALA A 65 8.62 8.21 0.32
C ALA A 65 8.52 7.91 1.81
N LYS A 66 8.56 8.95 2.62
CA LYS A 66 8.37 8.85 4.08
C LYS A 66 7.25 9.78 4.50
N ILE A 67 6.51 9.40 5.52
CA ILE A 67 5.45 10.26 6.05
C ILE A 67 6.09 11.57 6.54
N ASP A 68 5.52 12.68 6.06
CA ASP A 68 5.82 14.02 6.57
C ASP A 68 4.77 14.32 7.64
N ASN A 69 5.21 14.43 8.89
CA ASN A 69 4.28 14.55 10.01
C ASN A 69 3.42 15.82 9.93
N ALA A 70 3.97 16.92 9.44
CA ALA A 70 3.21 18.16 9.30
C ALA A 70 2.12 18.05 8.23
N LYS A 71 2.47 17.50 7.07
CA LYS A 71 1.50 17.27 5.99
C LYS A 71 0.41 16.29 6.42
N PHE A 72 0.81 15.22 7.11
CA PHE A 72 -0.13 14.20 7.59
C PHE A 72 -1.15 14.83 8.55
N LYS A 73 -0.67 15.56 9.54
CA LYS A 73 -1.54 16.22 10.51
C LYS A 73 -2.47 17.25 9.87
N HIS A 74 -1.95 17.99 8.89
CA HIS A 74 -2.76 18.96 8.14
C HIS A 74 -3.89 18.27 7.37
N THR A 75 -3.60 17.13 6.76
CA THR A 75 -4.56 16.40 5.92
C THR A 75 -5.58 15.61 6.75
N PHE A 76 -5.12 14.87 7.76
CA PHE A 76 -5.97 13.94 8.52
C PHE A 76 -6.39 14.46 9.89
N LEU A 77 -5.90 15.64 10.31
CA LEU A 77 -6.27 16.32 11.56
C LEU A 77 -5.92 15.52 12.81
N VAL A 78 -4.93 14.65 12.71
CA VAL A 78 -4.44 13.80 13.79
C VAL A 78 -2.97 13.48 13.53
N LYS A 79 -2.21 13.26 14.60
CA LYS A 79 -0.81 12.81 14.45
C LYS A 79 -0.77 11.41 13.85
N ALA A 80 0.25 11.15 13.02
CA ALA A 80 0.45 9.83 12.43
C ALA A 80 0.72 8.81 13.55
N LYS A 81 -0.20 7.88 13.71
CA LYS A 81 -0.07 6.78 14.66
C LYS A 81 -0.37 5.48 13.93
N MET A 82 0.69 4.72 13.66
CA MET A 82 0.55 3.45 12.96
C MET A 82 -0.12 2.40 13.85
N LEU A 83 -0.88 1.53 13.21
CA LEU A 83 -1.47 0.38 13.89
C LEU A 83 -0.37 -0.60 14.32
N THR A 84 -0.59 -1.30 15.43
CA THR A 84 0.28 -2.42 15.83
C THR A 84 0.05 -3.60 14.87
N PRO A 85 0.98 -4.58 14.80
CA PRO A 85 0.79 -5.76 13.98
C PRO A 85 -0.55 -6.50 14.23
N ASP A 86 -0.95 -6.61 15.50
CA ASP A 86 -2.22 -7.25 15.85
C ASP A 86 -3.42 -6.45 15.34
N GLU A 87 -3.35 -5.12 15.47
CA GLU A 87 -4.42 -4.24 14.98
C GLU A 87 -4.52 -4.29 13.45
N VAL A 88 -3.37 -4.30 12.75
CA VAL A 88 -3.34 -4.40 11.29
C VAL A 88 -4.08 -5.66 10.83
N LEU A 89 -3.74 -6.80 11.41
CA LEU A 89 -4.37 -8.08 11.04
C LEU A 89 -5.87 -8.06 11.35
N ALA A 90 -6.24 -7.58 12.54
CA ALA A 90 -7.64 -7.56 12.96
C ALA A 90 -8.49 -6.64 12.08
N GLU A 91 -7.97 -5.49 11.68
CA GLU A 91 -8.76 -4.47 10.98
C GLU A 91 -8.68 -4.55 9.45
N THR A 92 -7.61 -5.07 8.90
CA THR A 92 -7.44 -5.16 7.43
C THR A 92 -7.58 -6.58 6.89
N GLY A 93 -7.37 -7.60 7.72
CA GLY A 93 -7.30 -8.98 7.29
C GLY A 93 -5.95 -9.37 6.69
N HIS A 94 -4.98 -8.46 6.69
CA HIS A 94 -3.63 -8.69 6.15
C HIS A 94 -2.60 -8.63 7.28
N ALA A 95 -1.65 -9.57 7.27
CA ALA A 95 -0.54 -9.55 8.21
C ALA A 95 0.54 -8.57 7.75
N VAL A 96 1.31 -8.04 8.71
CA VAL A 96 2.47 -7.20 8.40
C VAL A 96 3.41 -7.94 7.43
N GLY A 97 3.91 -7.23 6.44
CA GLY A 97 4.71 -7.81 5.34
C GLY A 97 3.90 -8.09 4.09
N GLY A 98 2.56 -8.24 4.22
CA GLY A 98 1.67 -8.47 3.08
C GLY A 98 0.52 -7.47 3.01
N VAL A 99 0.55 -6.42 3.83
CA VAL A 99 -0.53 -5.41 3.87
C VAL A 99 -0.67 -4.76 2.51
N CYS A 100 -1.90 -4.70 2.02
CA CYS A 100 -2.24 -4.07 0.76
C CYS A 100 -3.64 -3.45 0.87
N PRO A 101 -4.03 -2.58 -0.07
CA PRO A 101 -5.33 -1.93 0.00
C PRO A 101 -6.47 -2.75 -0.62
N PHE A 102 -6.20 -3.99 -1.03
CA PHE A 102 -7.18 -4.82 -1.74
C PHE A 102 -7.88 -5.77 -0.77
N ALA A 103 -9.18 -6.00 -1.01
CA ALA A 103 -9.99 -6.93 -0.23
C ALA A 103 -9.97 -6.62 1.28
N VAL A 104 -9.92 -5.33 1.63
CA VAL A 104 -10.04 -4.88 3.02
C VAL A 104 -11.51 -4.63 3.37
N PRO A 105 -11.88 -4.66 4.68
CA PRO A 105 -13.25 -4.36 5.08
C PRO A 105 -13.70 -2.97 4.62
N ALA A 106 -14.98 -2.83 4.31
CA ALA A 106 -15.55 -1.59 3.76
C ALA A 106 -15.34 -0.36 4.65
N GLY A 107 -15.21 -0.55 5.96
CA GLY A 107 -14.97 0.56 6.89
C GLY A 107 -13.53 1.07 6.91
N VAL A 108 -12.60 0.37 6.26
CA VAL A 108 -11.19 0.79 6.18
C VAL A 108 -11.03 1.64 4.92
N LYS A 109 -10.79 2.93 5.10
CA LYS A 109 -10.60 3.87 3.99
C LYS A 109 -9.16 3.81 3.50
N THR A 110 -8.98 4.00 2.19
CA THR A 110 -7.66 3.99 1.56
C THR A 110 -7.43 5.32 0.84
N TYR A 111 -6.22 5.85 0.99
CA TYR A 111 -5.76 7.07 0.32
C TYR A 111 -4.48 6.76 -0.44
N ILE A 112 -4.31 7.36 -1.62
CA ILE A 112 -3.10 7.17 -2.43
C ILE A 112 -2.28 8.45 -2.38
N ASP A 113 -1.03 8.33 -1.90
CA ASP A 113 -0.15 9.48 -1.81
C ASP A 113 0.37 9.89 -3.19
N SER A 114 0.60 11.18 -3.37
CA SER A 114 1.08 11.76 -4.63
C SER A 114 2.40 11.16 -5.11
N SER A 115 3.23 10.64 -4.20
CA SER A 115 4.51 10.01 -4.56
C SER A 115 4.35 8.86 -5.56
N VAL A 116 3.25 8.13 -5.51
CA VAL A 116 2.95 7.00 -6.41
C VAL A 116 2.80 7.46 -7.85
N TYR A 117 2.28 8.67 -8.06
CA TYR A 117 1.94 9.18 -9.40
C TYR A 117 3.15 9.63 -10.22
N ARG A 118 4.36 9.53 -9.68
CA ARG A 118 5.60 9.80 -10.41
C ARG A 118 5.95 8.73 -11.43
N PHE A 119 5.33 7.54 -11.32
CA PHE A 119 5.70 6.36 -12.10
C PHE A 119 4.57 5.92 -13.02
N GLU A 120 4.96 5.31 -14.14
CA GLU A 120 3.99 4.72 -15.06
C GLU A 120 3.28 3.52 -14.42
N THR A 121 4.04 2.66 -13.73
CA THR A 121 3.50 1.54 -12.97
C THR A 121 4.21 1.39 -11.64
N VAL A 122 3.49 0.83 -10.66
CA VAL A 122 4.01 0.52 -9.33
C VAL A 122 3.60 -0.90 -8.92
N PHE A 123 4.22 -1.41 -7.87
CA PHE A 123 4.05 -2.80 -7.44
C PHE A 123 3.57 -2.86 -5.98
N PRO A 124 2.26 -2.84 -5.73
CA PRO A 124 1.72 -3.11 -4.41
C PRO A 124 1.74 -4.62 -4.10
N ALA A 125 1.79 -4.96 -2.81
CA ALA A 125 1.65 -6.34 -2.34
C ALA A 125 0.22 -6.85 -2.58
N CYS A 126 0.05 -8.15 -2.49
CA CYS A 126 -1.25 -8.80 -2.72
C CYS A 126 -1.69 -9.69 -1.56
N GLY A 127 -1.39 -9.29 -0.32
CA GLY A 127 -1.89 -9.99 0.86
C GLY A 127 -0.97 -11.07 1.41
N SER A 128 0.23 -11.22 0.86
CA SER A 128 1.25 -12.11 1.40
C SER A 128 2.63 -11.46 1.33
N SER A 129 3.58 -12.02 2.05
CA SER A 129 4.95 -11.51 2.10
C SER A 129 5.79 -11.88 0.88
N ASN A 130 5.19 -12.46 -0.15
CA ASN A 130 5.89 -12.88 -1.37
C ASN A 130 5.04 -12.67 -2.62
N SER A 131 4.17 -11.67 -2.63
CA SER A 131 3.31 -11.39 -3.77
C SER A 131 3.27 -9.91 -4.12
N ALA A 132 2.97 -9.63 -5.38
CA ALA A 132 2.81 -8.27 -5.88
C ALA A 132 2.00 -8.29 -7.18
N ILE A 133 1.51 -7.12 -7.58
CA ILE A 133 0.88 -6.94 -8.88
C ILE A 133 1.37 -5.62 -9.45
N GLU A 134 1.60 -5.57 -10.76
CA GLU A 134 1.98 -4.33 -11.44
C GLU A 134 0.72 -3.59 -11.87
N LEU A 135 0.56 -2.36 -11.41
CA LEU A 135 -0.58 -1.51 -11.74
C LEU A 135 -0.11 -0.10 -12.07
N THR A 136 -0.86 0.58 -12.96
CA THR A 136 -0.71 2.02 -13.09
C THR A 136 -1.26 2.70 -11.82
N PRO A 137 -0.84 3.94 -11.51
CA PRO A 137 -1.42 4.66 -10.37
C PRO A 137 -2.95 4.77 -10.44
N ASP A 138 -3.51 4.98 -11.63
CA ASP A 138 -4.97 5.05 -11.80
C ASP A 138 -5.64 3.70 -11.54
N GLU A 139 -5.04 2.60 -11.98
CA GLU A 139 -5.52 1.26 -11.66
C GLU A 139 -5.45 0.99 -10.16
N LEU A 140 -4.34 1.37 -9.52
CA LEU A 140 -4.18 1.24 -8.08
C LEU A 140 -5.30 1.99 -7.35
N TYR A 141 -5.56 3.24 -7.75
CA TYR A 141 -6.63 4.05 -7.17
C TYR A 141 -7.98 3.35 -7.29
N LYS A 142 -8.27 2.83 -8.47
CA LYS A 142 -9.54 2.15 -8.77
C LYS A 142 -9.69 0.86 -7.94
N TYR A 143 -8.69 -0.02 -7.99
CA TYR A 143 -8.79 -1.33 -7.33
C TYR A 143 -8.60 -1.26 -5.82
N ALA A 144 -7.92 -0.24 -5.32
CA ALA A 144 -7.85 0.05 -3.89
C ALA A 144 -9.15 0.66 -3.36
N ASN A 145 -10.06 1.02 -4.23
CA ASN A 145 -11.28 1.72 -3.88
C ASN A 145 -10.96 2.97 -3.07
N ALA A 146 -9.99 3.74 -3.56
CA ALA A 146 -9.43 4.88 -2.83
C ALA A 146 -10.44 6.01 -2.65
N VAL A 147 -10.37 6.66 -1.50
CA VAL A 147 -11.22 7.82 -1.19
C VAL A 147 -10.71 9.05 -1.93
N SER A 148 -9.41 9.28 -1.90
CA SER A 148 -8.80 10.43 -2.58
C SER A 148 -7.28 10.26 -2.68
N ARG A 149 -6.68 11.08 -3.55
CA ARG A 149 -5.24 11.29 -3.61
C ARG A 149 -4.86 12.32 -2.55
N VAL A 150 -3.76 12.07 -1.84
CA VAL A 150 -3.27 12.95 -0.77
C VAL A 150 -1.80 13.27 -0.98
N ASP A 151 -1.32 14.30 -0.30
CA ASP A 151 0.09 14.66 -0.26
C ASP A 151 0.53 14.72 1.20
N VAL A 152 0.98 13.58 1.72
CA VAL A 152 1.35 13.43 3.13
C VAL A 152 2.77 12.89 3.33
N CYS A 153 3.53 12.79 2.25
CA CYS A 153 4.89 12.27 2.29
C CYS A 153 5.91 13.31 1.86
N LYS A 154 7.15 13.05 2.25
CA LYS A 154 8.32 13.74 1.73
C LYS A 154 9.19 12.73 0.98
N LEU A 155 9.86 13.19 -0.05
CA LEU A 155 10.77 12.39 -0.84
C LEU A 155 12.20 12.60 -0.36
N PRO A 156 13.11 11.62 -0.60
CA PRO A 156 14.53 11.81 -0.28
C PRO A 156 15.08 13.02 -1.03
N GLU A 157 15.98 13.76 -0.39
CA GLU A 157 16.66 14.85 -1.06
C GLU A 157 17.50 14.30 -2.21
N THR A 158 17.35 14.92 -3.39
CA THR A 158 18.17 14.57 -4.53
C THR A 158 19.53 15.24 -4.35
N LYS A 159 20.57 14.43 -4.23
CA LYS A 159 21.93 14.96 -4.25
C LYS A 159 22.36 15.12 -5.71
N GLU A 160 22.67 16.30 -6.05
CA GLU A 160 23.27 16.59 -7.34
C GLU A 160 24.76 16.32 -7.34
#